data_5a9393cdd76dcaa431b37944c06655fe
#
_entry.id   5a9393cdd76dcaa431b37944c06655fe
#
_cell.length_a   1.000
_cell.length_b   1.000
_cell.length_c   1.000
_cell.angle_alpha   90.00
_cell.angle_beta   90.00
_cell.angle_gamma   90.00
#
_symmetry.space_group_name_H-M   'P 1'
#
loop_
_entity.id
_entity.type
_entity.pdbx_description
1 polymer ?
#
loop_
_entity_poly.entity_id
_entity_poly.type
_entity_poly.pdbx_seq_one_letter_code
_entity_poly.pdbx_strand_id
1 'polypeptide(L)'
;MLRKTLCLLIAFVVLCLWQGKDGPKSEAKGGKKMQIKVTSTAFEKGGMIPKQYTCDGTDVSPPLAWTSVPEGTKSIALICDDPDAPMGTWVHWVLFNLPADVKELAENVPLQKRLETGAIQGTNDFRKIGYGGPCPPGGTHRYYFKLYALDTELNLQAGATKRELLKAIKGHILAEGQLMGKYKR
;
A
#
# COMPACT_ATOMS: atom_id res chain seq x y z
N MET A 1 -37.52 66.28 59.42
CA MET A 1 -38.50 65.23 59.04
C MET A 1 -37.94 64.47 57.83
N LEU A 2 -37.40 63.28 58.04
CA LEU A 2 -36.60 62.63 57.06
C LEU A 2 -37.35 61.33 56.60
N ARG A 3 -37.82 61.31 55.36
CA ARG A 3 -38.44 60.14 54.77
C ARG A 3 -37.35 59.24 54.12
N LYS A 4 -37.20 58.06 54.71
CA LYS A 4 -36.34 57.01 54.16
C LYS A 4 -37.12 56.30 53.07
N THR A 5 -36.60 56.38 51.83
CA THR A 5 -37.09 55.62 50.69
C THR A 5 -36.24 54.37 50.54
N LEU A 6 -36.84 53.17 50.68
CA LEU A 6 -36.23 51.87 50.55
C LEU A 6 -36.22 51.43 49.08
N CYS A 7 -35.04 51.41 48.44
CA CYS A 7 -34.88 50.83 47.10
C CYS A 7 -34.67 49.31 47.17
N LEU A 8 -35.67 48.58 46.70
CA LEU A 8 -35.52 47.12 46.46
C LEU A 8 -34.72 46.91 45.16
N LEU A 9 -33.55 46.37 45.28
CA LEU A 9 -32.77 45.84 44.15
C LEU A 9 -33.22 44.41 43.85
N ILE A 10 -33.96 44.25 42.75
CA ILE A 10 -34.29 42.90 42.21
C ILE A 10 -33.11 42.45 41.35
N ALA A 11 -32.35 41.46 41.83
CA ALA A 11 -31.31 40.82 41.09
C ALA A 11 -31.94 39.83 40.12
N PHE A 12 -31.94 40.14 38.81
CA PHE A 12 -32.23 39.17 37.74
C PHE A 12 -31.03 38.24 37.54
N VAL A 13 -31.14 37.01 38.01
CA VAL A 13 -30.21 35.94 37.65
C VAL A 13 -30.60 35.46 36.25
N VAL A 14 -29.84 35.89 35.25
CA VAL A 14 -29.94 35.34 33.89
C VAL A 14 -29.22 34.01 33.86
N LEU A 15 -29.99 32.93 33.91
CA LEU A 15 -29.52 31.58 33.74
C LEU A 15 -29.26 31.35 32.23
N CYS A 16 -28.02 31.59 31.75
CA CYS A 16 -27.61 31.21 30.39
C CYS A 16 -27.57 29.71 30.27
N LEU A 17 -28.66 29.11 29.76
CA LEU A 17 -28.67 27.74 29.28
C LEU A 17 -27.76 27.67 28.04
N TRP A 18 -26.53 27.20 28.25
CA TRP A 18 -25.60 26.84 27.16
C TRP A 18 -26.09 25.55 26.50
N GLN A 19 -26.90 25.68 25.44
CA GLN A 19 -27.24 24.56 24.59
C GLN A 19 -25.99 24.21 23.74
N GLY A 20 -25.26 23.20 24.17
CA GLY A 20 -24.22 22.57 23.38
C GLY A 20 -24.83 22.04 22.08
N LYS A 21 -24.55 22.71 20.95
CA LYS A 21 -24.83 22.18 19.63
C LYS A 21 -23.79 21.07 19.37
N ASP A 22 -24.16 19.84 19.66
CA ASP A 22 -23.49 18.70 19.12
C ASP A 22 -23.68 18.71 17.60
N GLY A 23 -22.64 19.21 16.88
CA GLY A 23 -22.59 19.10 15.44
C GLY A 23 -22.57 17.63 15.06
N PRO A 24 -23.13 17.26 13.90
CA PRO A 24 -23.12 15.88 13.45
C PRO A 24 -21.67 15.38 13.37
N LYS A 25 -21.33 14.41 14.21
CA LYS A 25 -20.10 13.62 14.06
C LYS A 25 -20.20 12.95 12.70
N SER A 26 -19.36 13.39 11.75
CA SER A 26 -19.21 12.71 10.48
C SER A 26 -18.63 11.33 10.79
N GLU A 27 -19.48 10.32 10.87
CA GLU A 27 -19.06 8.93 10.81
C GLU A 27 -18.38 8.75 9.46
N ALA A 28 -17.07 8.59 9.49
CA ALA A 28 -16.31 8.15 8.33
C ALA A 28 -16.89 6.78 7.93
N LYS A 29 -17.80 6.78 6.93
CA LYS A 29 -18.28 5.55 6.30
C LYS A 29 -17.04 4.80 5.85
N GLY A 30 -16.72 3.70 6.53
CA GLY A 30 -15.73 2.72 6.10
C GLY A 30 -16.17 2.12 4.77
N GLY A 31 -16.00 2.88 3.68
CA GLY A 31 -16.27 2.42 2.33
C GLY A 31 -15.40 1.20 2.09
N LYS A 32 -16.01 0.08 1.65
CA LYS A 32 -15.31 -1.11 1.19
C LYS A 32 -14.26 -0.66 0.19
N LYS A 33 -12.97 -0.71 0.56
CA LYS A 33 -11.87 -0.33 -0.35
C LYS A 33 -12.04 -1.12 -1.65
N MET A 34 -11.94 -0.45 -2.79
CA MET A 34 -12.03 -1.11 -4.09
C MET A 34 -10.87 -2.11 -4.19
N GLN A 35 -11.18 -3.33 -4.63
CA GLN A 35 -10.19 -4.39 -4.78
C GLN A 35 -9.65 -4.40 -6.21
N ILE A 36 -8.33 -4.29 -6.36
CA ILE A 36 -7.64 -4.44 -7.63
C ILE A 36 -7.42 -5.94 -7.87
N LYS A 37 -7.87 -6.46 -9.02
CA LYS A 37 -7.55 -7.82 -9.41
C LYS A 37 -6.16 -7.81 -10.05
N VAL A 38 -5.20 -8.50 -9.43
CA VAL A 38 -3.85 -8.72 -9.97
C VAL A 38 -3.76 -10.12 -10.57
N THR A 39 -3.20 -10.23 -11.76
CA THR A 39 -3.06 -11.49 -12.53
C THR A 39 -1.67 -11.61 -13.12
N SER A 40 -1.32 -12.81 -13.55
CA SER A 40 -0.12 -13.08 -14.35
C SER A 40 -0.50 -14.06 -15.47
N THR A 41 0.13 -13.95 -16.62
CA THR A 41 0.05 -14.97 -17.68
C THR A 41 0.97 -16.16 -17.40
N ALA A 42 1.89 -16.02 -16.45
CA ALA A 42 2.87 -17.05 -16.10
C ALA A 42 2.33 -18.08 -15.09
N PHE A 43 1.41 -17.68 -14.21
CA PHE A 43 0.80 -18.58 -13.21
C PHE A 43 -0.54 -18.03 -12.72
N GLU A 44 -1.41 -18.93 -12.29
CA GLU A 44 -2.69 -18.59 -11.69
C GLU A 44 -2.57 -18.31 -10.18
N LYS A 45 -3.57 -17.65 -9.60
CA LYS A 45 -3.66 -17.45 -8.15
C LYS A 45 -3.61 -18.79 -7.40
N GLY A 46 -2.61 -18.94 -6.55
CA GLY A 46 -2.35 -20.17 -5.77
C GLY A 46 -1.60 -21.25 -6.56
N GLY A 47 -1.31 -21.01 -7.84
CA GLY A 47 -0.53 -21.91 -8.69
C GLY A 47 0.98 -21.87 -8.41
N MET A 48 1.70 -22.77 -9.07
CA MET A 48 3.16 -22.81 -8.98
C MET A 48 3.78 -21.73 -9.87
N ILE A 49 4.72 -20.99 -9.33
CA ILE A 49 5.54 -20.03 -10.08
C ILE A 49 6.54 -20.83 -10.92
N PRO A 50 6.59 -20.65 -12.26
CA PRO A 50 7.53 -21.34 -13.12
C PRO A 50 8.99 -21.05 -12.74
N LYS A 51 9.84 -22.05 -12.91
CA LYS A 51 11.25 -22.04 -12.52
C LYS A 51 12.04 -20.82 -13.06
N GLN A 52 11.71 -20.33 -14.26
CA GLN A 52 12.39 -19.19 -14.87
C GLN A 52 12.28 -17.90 -14.03
N TYR A 53 11.24 -17.76 -13.20
CA TYR A 53 11.02 -16.60 -12.33
C TYR A 53 11.61 -16.79 -10.93
N THR A 54 12.48 -17.76 -10.74
CA THR A 54 13.05 -18.16 -9.45
C THR A 54 14.56 -18.24 -9.49
N CYS A 55 15.23 -18.31 -8.34
CA CYS A 55 16.67 -18.46 -8.24
C CYS A 55 17.21 -19.77 -8.85
N ASP A 56 16.34 -20.71 -9.16
CA ASP A 56 16.69 -21.96 -9.83
C ASP A 56 16.61 -21.87 -11.36
N GLY A 57 16.19 -20.71 -11.90
CA GLY A 57 16.07 -20.40 -13.32
C GLY A 57 16.84 -19.13 -13.70
N THR A 58 16.24 -18.33 -14.61
CA THR A 58 16.82 -17.06 -15.07
C THR A 58 16.66 -15.93 -14.06
N ASP A 59 15.85 -16.11 -13.02
CA ASP A 59 15.61 -15.15 -11.93
C ASP A 59 15.05 -13.79 -12.41
N VAL A 60 14.21 -13.83 -13.45
CA VAL A 60 13.54 -12.64 -13.99
C VAL A 60 12.17 -12.45 -13.35
N SER A 61 11.67 -11.21 -13.31
CA SER A 61 10.33 -10.94 -12.79
C SER A 61 9.25 -11.50 -13.73
N PRO A 62 8.16 -12.10 -13.17
CA PRO A 62 7.04 -12.55 -13.98
C PRO A 62 6.25 -11.36 -14.55
N PRO A 63 5.55 -11.54 -15.68
CA PRO A 63 4.60 -10.57 -16.18
C PRO A 63 3.44 -10.44 -15.20
N LEU A 64 3.03 -9.20 -14.90
CA LEU A 64 1.90 -8.89 -14.02
C LEU A 64 0.95 -7.93 -14.71
N ALA A 65 -0.35 -8.16 -14.57
CA ALA A 65 -1.38 -7.25 -15.07
C ALA A 65 -2.43 -7.01 -13.97
N TRP A 66 -3.14 -5.89 -14.05
CA TRP A 66 -4.19 -5.56 -13.08
C TRP A 66 -5.35 -4.80 -13.71
N THR A 67 -6.50 -4.88 -13.06
CA THR A 67 -7.68 -4.10 -13.42
C THR A 67 -7.46 -2.61 -13.21
N SER A 68 -8.38 -1.78 -13.71
CA SER A 68 -8.33 -0.34 -13.50
C SER A 68 -8.23 0.01 -12.02
N VAL A 69 -7.42 1.00 -11.72
CA VAL A 69 -7.30 1.61 -10.40
C VAL A 69 -8.39 2.68 -10.21
N PRO A 70 -8.72 3.09 -8.95
CA PRO A 70 -9.70 4.14 -8.69
C PRO A 70 -9.33 5.47 -9.33
N GLU A 71 -10.37 6.28 -9.61
CA GLU A 71 -10.16 7.70 -9.90
C GLU A 71 -9.43 8.38 -8.76
N GLY A 72 -8.58 9.36 -9.08
CA GLY A 72 -7.73 10.04 -8.10
C GLY A 72 -6.42 9.31 -7.79
N THR A 73 -6.18 8.11 -8.37
CA THR A 73 -4.87 7.45 -8.27
C THR A 73 -3.81 8.28 -8.99
N LYS A 74 -2.74 8.61 -8.28
CA LYS A 74 -1.58 9.33 -8.82
C LYS A 74 -0.40 8.40 -9.08
N SER A 75 -0.23 7.38 -8.25
CA SER A 75 0.83 6.39 -8.44
C SER A 75 0.41 5.00 -7.95
N ILE A 76 1.18 4.00 -8.37
CA ILE A 76 1.03 2.61 -7.96
C ILE A 76 2.33 2.15 -7.28
N ALA A 77 2.19 1.36 -6.21
CA ALA A 77 3.30 0.67 -5.57
C ALA A 77 3.08 -0.85 -5.62
N LEU A 78 4.18 -1.61 -5.70
CA LEU A 78 4.21 -3.07 -5.70
C LEU A 78 5.21 -3.56 -4.66
N ILE A 79 4.80 -4.56 -3.89
CA ILE A 79 5.67 -5.33 -2.99
C ILE A 79 5.49 -6.81 -3.30
N CYS A 80 6.59 -7.53 -3.53
CA CYS A 80 6.59 -8.99 -3.50
C CYS A 80 7.28 -9.47 -2.23
N ASP A 81 6.61 -10.32 -1.46
CA ASP A 81 7.17 -10.88 -0.23
C ASP A 81 6.73 -12.34 0.02
N ASP A 82 7.58 -13.05 0.78
CA ASP A 82 7.41 -14.43 1.24
C ASP A 82 7.23 -14.44 2.76
N PRO A 83 6.01 -14.68 3.28
CA PRO A 83 5.76 -14.76 4.72
C PRO A 83 6.20 -16.10 5.35
N ASP A 84 6.51 -17.10 4.54
CA ASP A 84 6.85 -18.45 5.00
C ASP A 84 8.37 -18.64 5.23
N ALA A 85 9.17 -17.60 4.96
CA ALA A 85 10.61 -17.65 5.15
C ALA A 85 10.99 -17.83 6.63
N PRO A 86 12.00 -18.66 6.97
CA PRO A 86 12.31 -19.08 8.34
C PRO A 86 12.67 -17.93 9.30
N MET A 87 13.25 -16.86 8.77
CA MET A 87 13.68 -15.68 9.56
C MET A 87 12.60 -14.58 9.62
N GLY A 88 11.36 -14.87 9.24
CA GLY A 88 10.27 -13.91 9.08
C GLY A 88 10.05 -13.53 7.62
N THR A 89 9.14 -12.61 7.36
CA THR A 89 8.80 -12.24 5.97
C THR A 89 10.02 -11.76 5.21
N TRP A 90 10.31 -12.42 4.08
CA TRP A 90 11.41 -12.07 3.17
C TRP A 90 10.89 -11.25 2.00
N VAL A 91 11.55 -10.13 1.70
CA VAL A 91 11.16 -9.20 0.65
C VAL A 91 11.88 -9.53 -0.65
N HIS A 92 11.11 -9.78 -1.70
CA HIS A 92 11.59 -10.15 -3.03
C HIS A 92 11.62 -8.98 -4.00
N TRP A 93 10.70 -8.00 -3.85
CA TRP A 93 10.61 -6.84 -4.75
C TRP A 93 9.95 -5.67 -4.06
N VAL A 94 10.48 -4.48 -4.30
CA VAL A 94 9.90 -3.18 -3.90
C VAL A 94 9.92 -2.27 -5.12
N LEU A 95 8.75 -1.76 -5.53
CA LEU A 95 8.59 -0.83 -6.65
C LEU A 95 7.55 0.21 -6.28
N PHE A 96 7.75 1.46 -6.63
CA PHE A 96 6.83 2.55 -6.33
C PHE A 96 6.91 3.67 -7.37
N ASN A 97 5.95 4.61 -7.29
CA ASN A 97 5.77 5.70 -8.25
C ASN A 97 5.60 5.18 -9.70
N LEU A 98 5.00 3.99 -9.86
CA LEU A 98 4.58 3.56 -11.19
C LEU A 98 3.36 4.41 -11.59
N PRO A 99 3.33 5.00 -12.80
CA PRO A 99 2.20 5.84 -13.25
C PRO A 99 0.85 5.10 -13.19
N ALA A 100 -0.21 5.83 -12.84
CA ALA A 100 -1.55 5.25 -12.63
C ALA A 100 -2.21 4.70 -13.92
N ASP A 101 -1.76 5.12 -15.08
CA ASP A 101 -2.23 4.67 -16.40
C ASP A 101 -1.59 3.35 -16.84
N VAL A 102 -0.48 2.95 -16.21
CA VAL A 102 0.14 1.64 -16.45
C VAL A 102 -0.79 0.53 -15.95
N LYS A 103 -1.03 -0.48 -16.78
CA LYS A 103 -1.94 -1.60 -16.48
C LYS A 103 -1.22 -2.93 -16.30
N GLU A 104 0.06 -2.97 -16.61
CA GLU A 104 0.87 -4.18 -16.58
C GLU A 104 2.35 -3.86 -16.39
N LEU A 105 3.08 -4.86 -15.93
CA LEU A 105 4.54 -4.95 -15.99
C LEU A 105 4.89 -6.14 -16.88
N ALA A 106 5.69 -5.90 -17.90
CA ALA A 106 6.20 -6.97 -18.74
C ALA A 106 7.10 -7.92 -17.93
N GLU A 107 7.29 -9.13 -18.47
CA GLU A 107 8.33 -10.03 -17.99
C GLU A 107 9.70 -9.36 -18.02
N ASN A 108 10.55 -9.70 -17.05
CA ASN A 108 11.93 -9.24 -16.97
C ASN A 108 12.07 -7.71 -16.85
N VAL A 109 11.38 -7.12 -15.87
CA VAL A 109 11.58 -5.70 -15.53
C VAL A 109 13.06 -5.44 -15.21
N PRO A 110 13.71 -4.46 -15.86
CA PRO A 110 15.14 -4.19 -15.67
C PRO A 110 15.51 -3.91 -14.20
N LEU A 111 16.64 -4.46 -13.75
CA LEU A 111 17.16 -4.26 -12.37
C LEU A 111 17.84 -2.89 -12.24
N GLN A 112 17.10 -1.82 -12.48
CA GLN A 112 17.56 -0.43 -12.45
C GLN A 112 16.88 0.34 -11.32
N LYS A 113 17.56 1.34 -10.78
CA LYS A 113 17.01 2.20 -9.71
C LYS A 113 15.75 2.95 -10.14
N ARG A 114 15.70 3.38 -11.41
CA ARG A 114 14.57 4.07 -12.03
C ARG A 114 14.29 3.46 -13.40
N LEU A 115 13.04 3.11 -13.63
CA LEU A 115 12.58 2.58 -14.92
C LEU A 115 12.27 3.71 -15.91
N GLU A 116 12.19 3.39 -17.19
CA GLU A 116 11.78 4.34 -18.25
C GLU A 116 10.38 4.93 -18.01
N THR A 117 9.49 4.17 -17.39
CA THR A 117 8.16 4.64 -16.95
C THR A 117 8.20 5.71 -15.87
N GLY A 118 9.36 5.99 -15.28
CA GLY A 118 9.52 6.85 -14.13
C GLY A 118 9.42 6.12 -12.78
N ALA A 119 8.95 4.88 -12.75
CA ALA A 119 8.87 4.08 -11.54
C ALA A 119 10.25 3.88 -10.90
N ILE A 120 10.26 3.77 -9.57
CA ILE A 120 11.48 3.66 -8.78
C ILE A 120 11.50 2.30 -8.10
N GLN A 121 12.65 1.65 -8.12
CA GLN A 121 12.83 0.37 -7.43
C GLN A 121 13.58 0.53 -6.10
N GLY A 122 13.10 -0.21 -5.12
CA GLY A 122 13.69 -0.34 -3.80
C GLY A 122 14.68 -1.50 -3.69
N THR A 123 15.23 -1.66 -2.49
CA THR A 123 16.12 -2.76 -2.14
C THR A 123 15.30 -3.92 -1.56
N ASN A 124 15.52 -5.12 -2.09
CA ASN A 124 15.00 -6.37 -1.56
C ASN A 124 15.91 -6.94 -0.44
N ASP A 125 15.49 -8.05 0.20
CA ASP A 125 16.25 -8.63 1.30
C ASP A 125 17.48 -9.43 0.83
N PHE A 126 17.65 -9.65 -0.48
CA PHE A 126 18.92 -10.08 -1.08
C PHE A 126 19.93 -8.93 -1.22
N ARG A 127 19.60 -7.71 -0.73
CA ARG A 127 20.39 -6.48 -0.84
C ARG A 127 20.62 -6.01 -2.29
N LYS A 128 19.66 -6.33 -3.17
CA LYS A 128 19.68 -5.95 -4.59
C LYS A 128 18.54 -5.00 -4.90
N ILE A 129 18.72 -4.19 -5.93
CA ILE A 129 17.65 -3.35 -6.51
C ILE A 129 16.79 -4.22 -7.40
N GLY A 130 15.45 -4.08 -7.27
CA GLY A 130 14.49 -4.75 -8.12
C GLY A 130 14.08 -6.14 -7.63
N TYR A 131 13.68 -6.97 -8.58
CA TYR A 131 13.18 -8.31 -8.29
C TYR A 131 14.31 -9.29 -7.94
N GLY A 132 14.04 -10.19 -7.00
CA GLY A 132 14.78 -11.41 -6.73
C GLY A 132 13.77 -12.52 -6.51
N GLY A 133 13.88 -13.59 -7.27
CA GLY A 133 12.86 -14.64 -7.34
C GLY A 133 12.76 -15.52 -6.09
N PRO A 134 11.71 -16.34 -6.01
CA PRO A 134 11.58 -17.42 -5.04
C PRO A 134 12.84 -18.25 -4.89
N CYS A 135 13.32 -18.38 -3.64
CA CYS A 135 14.51 -19.18 -3.32
C CYS A 135 14.39 -19.82 -1.93
N PRO A 136 13.33 -20.63 -1.69
CA PRO A 136 13.12 -21.22 -0.39
C PRO A 136 14.26 -22.19 -0.03
N PRO A 137 14.67 -22.30 1.23
CA PRO A 137 15.70 -23.27 1.65
C PRO A 137 15.20 -24.72 1.54
N GLY A 138 13.88 -24.92 1.48
CA GLY A 138 13.20 -26.20 1.31
C GLY A 138 11.71 -26.06 1.54
N GLY A 139 10.92 -27.03 1.03
CA GLY A 139 9.46 -27.01 1.16
C GLY A 139 8.75 -26.07 0.20
N THR A 140 7.48 -25.79 0.45
CA THR A 140 6.65 -24.93 -0.39
C THR A 140 6.37 -23.62 0.31
N HIS A 141 6.78 -22.51 -0.28
CA HIS A 141 6.54 -21.17 0.21
C HIS A 141 5.54 -20.41 -0.67
N ARG A 142 4.88 -19.40 -0.09
CA ARG A 142 3.92 -18.51 -0.76
C ARG A 142 4.56 -17.16 -1.03
N TYR A 143 4.36 -16.65 -2.24
CA TYR A 143 4.89 -15.38 -2.70
C TYR A 143 3.72 -14.47 -3.05
N TYR A 144 3.61 -13.32 -2.37
CA TYR A 144 2.52 -12.38 -2.54
C TYR A 144 2.98 -11.16 -3.31
N PHE A 145 2.45 -10.98 -4.51
CA PHE A 145 2.61 -9.74 -5.30
C PHE A 145 1.47 -8.80 -4.90
N LYS A 146 1.75 -7.82 -4.05
CA LYS A 146 0.79 -6.88 -3.46
C LYS A 146 0.86 -5.55 -4.18
N LEU A 147 -0.25 -5.07 -4.72
CA LEU A 147 -0.38 -3.83 -5.46
C LEU A 147 -1.19 -2.82 -4.66
N TYR A 148 -0.75 -1.58 -4.64
CA TYR A 148 -1.38 -0.47 -3.93
C TYR A 148 -1.57 0.71 -4.89
N ALA A 149 -2.82 1.17 -5.08
CA ALA A 149 -3.13 2.41 -5.75
C ALA A 149 -3.12 3.56 -4.74
N LEU A 150 -2.38 4.62 -5.03
CA LEU A 150 -2.11 5.71 -4.10
C LEU A 150 -2.63 7.05 -4.63
N ASP A 151 -3.14 7.92 -3.75
CA ASP A 151 -3.58 9.28 -4.07
C ASP A 151 -2.42 10.29 -4.17
N THR A 152 -1.19 9.81 -4.07
CA THR A 152 0.02 10.64 -4.10
C THR A 152 1.17 9.95 -4.83
N GLU A 153 2.15 10.72 -5.28
CA GLU A 153 3.50 10.23 -5.55
C GLU A 153 4.32 10.28 -4.26
N LEU A 154 5.20 9.31 -4.08
CA LEU A 154 5.99 9.15 -2.87
C LEU A 154 7.34 9.87 -3.00
N ASN A 155 7.68 10.68 -2.01
CA ASN A 155 9.02 11.28 -1.91
C ASN A 155 10.00 10.30 -1.23
N LEU A 156 10.30 9.19 -1.92
CA LEU A 156 11.27 8.19 -1.49
C LEU A 156 12.41 8.08 -2.50
N GLN A 157 13.60 7.82 -1.99
CA GLN A 157 14.78 7.58 -2.82
C GLN A 157 14.80 6.14 -3.37
N ALA A 158 15.48 5.96 -4.49
CA ALA A 158 15.75 4.63 -5.02
C ALA A 158 16.55 3.80 -3.99
N GLY A 159 16.17 2.52 -3.85
CA GLY A 159 16.72 1.66 -2.81
C GLY A 159 15.95 1.68 -1.50
N ALA A 160 14.85 2.44 -1.40
CA ALA A 160 13.96 2.39 -0.24
C ALA A 160 13.51 0.95 0.06
N THR A 161 13.48 0.61 1.34
CA THR A 161 13.07 -0.70 1.83
C THR A 161 11.55 -0.85 1.86
N LYS A 162 11.04 -2.08 1.95
CA LYS A 162 9.60 -2.34 2.18
C LYS A 162 9.08 -1.56 3.40
N ARG A 163 9.86 -1.47 4.50
CA ARG A 163 9.46 -0.75 5.72
C ARG A 163 9.24 0.74 5.45
N GLU A 164 10.15 1.37 4.71
CA GLU A 164 10.04 2.78 4.34
C GLU A 164 8.87 3.01 3.40
N LEU A 165 8.68 2.13 2.41
CA LEU A 165 7.52 2.18 1.51
C LEU A 165 6.21 2.06 2.29
N LEU A 166 6.05 1.06 3.17
CA LEU A 166 4.83 0.87 3.97
C LEU A 166 4.55 2.07 4.90
N LYS A 167 5.59 2.72 5.41
CA LYS A 167 5.43 3.95 6.19
C LYS A 167 4.94 5.10 5.32
N ALA A 168 5.47 5.24 4.11
CA ALA A 168 5.12 6.34 3.19
C ALA A 168 3.72 6.21 2.60
N ILE A 169 3.23 4.98 2.33
CA ILE A 169 1.88 4.77 1.77
C ILE A 169 0.76 4.80 2.81
N LYS A 170 1.10 4.88 4.10
CA LYS A 170 0.10 4.92 5.18
C LYS A 170 -0.78 6.17 5.07
N GLY A 171 -2.09 5.96 4.93
CA GLY A 171 -3.08 7.04 4.74
C GLY A 171 -3.31 7.44 3.29
N HIS A 172 -2.53 6.89 2.33
CA HIS A 172 -2.59 7.23 0.91
C HIS A 172 -3.16 6.12 0.02
N ILE A 173 -3.58 4.97 0.60
CA ILE A 173 -4.07 3.81 -0.16
C ILE A 173 -5.54 4.01 -0.53
N LEU A 174 -5.83 4.14 -1.82
CA LEU A 174 -7.18 4.19 -2.39
C LEU A 174 -7.75 2.78 -2.63
N ALA A 175 -6.91 1.87 -3.12
CA ALA A 175 -7.27 0.48 -3.39
C ALA A 175 -6.04 -0.42 -3.28
N GLU A 176 -6.30 -1.70 -3.06
CA GLU A 176 -5.24 -2.70 -2.99
C GLU A 176 -5.67 -4.00 -3.67
N GLY A 177 -4.69 -4.78 -4.10
CA GLY A 177 -4.91 -6.11 -4.66
C GLY A 177 -3.68 -6.97 -4.50
N GLN A 178 -3.86 -8.28 -4.69
CA GLN A 178 -2.72 -9.20 -4.65
C GLN A 178 -2.92 -10.42 -5.51
N LEU A 179 -1.81 -10.93 -6.05
CA LEU A 179 -1.67 -12.25 -6.63
C LEU A 179 -0.75 -13.07 -5.74
N MET A 180 -1.14 -14.30 -5.41
CA MET A 180 -0.29 -15.22 -4.66
C MET A 180 0.10 -16.39 -5.57
N GLY A 181 1.39 -16.67 -5.67
CA GLY A 181 1.95 -17.89 -6.25
C GLY A 181 2.69 -18.72 -5.22
N LYS A 182 3.02 -19.94 -5.57
CA LYS A 182 3.80 -20.87 -4.74
C LYS A 182 5.06 -21.31 -5.47
N TYR A 183 6.10 -21.58 -4.71
CA TYR A 183 7.27 -22.26 -5.24
C TYR A 183 7.79 -23.28 -4.23
N LYS A 184 8.32 -24.40 -4.73
CA LYS A 184 8.86 -25.50 -3.91
C LYS A 184 10.28 -25.80 -4.38
N ARG A 185 11.16 -25.95 -3.44
CA ARG A 185 12.50 -26.54 -3.57
C ARG A 185 12.61 -27.84 -2.83
#